data_dbf51c80a627463ed277d644676635b2
#
_entry.id   dbf51c80a627463ed277d644676635b2
#
_cell.length_a   1.000
_cell.length_b   1.000
_cell.length_c   1.000
_cell.angle_alpha   90.00
_cell.angle_beta   90.00
_cell.angle_gamma   90.00
#
_symmetry.space_group_name_H-M   'P 1'
#
loop_
_entity.id
_entity.type
_entity.pdbx_description
1 polymer ?
#
loop_
_entity_poly.entity_id
_entity_poly.type
_entity_poly.pdbx_seq_one_letter_code
_entity_poly.pdbx_strand_id
1 'polypeptide(L)'
;MTKDVIALTPKMPDTRSLIAGLSAGGPDLGLTSTGDGGVLQLCTRAGRPLVSVEAPLLVHIPGEAERLLGPDVSAPPPPYWWTETRASTSVPEAEALAESLCGRLTTLLGGTVWPRAVGTTRVVAIPQDRSADAAQEVVVPSAPAVPSVDVLTESTAVVISDRPVLAFTTWLSEVLRTTSATNRALHLVTPPQTRLTLPLRTALRGAPNRWVVQDPAGGYYDGLSGVPLAWQQGTFLPTGTTVADAFTRHTEPTPERQLTLTFRTLHAPTADLVLGRGLETAWRHLTGSAPVGWSTSEPVNLPWSPRQLTDLARERSPAPTHLVAIGAADHPSIATLRTARTKASVAQDITLTLGYTSAADVPLDTVESLAAALVDEHGLVSMLSTLRAARADLTLTPRLEAPPIPVSFTLGARDVNAIGLTHARRPPLAPRPRQLGTHTHPALHYLLSDGTDSGAWTALQDLTAHLKAAPGAG
;
A
#
# COMPACT_ATOMS: atom_id res chain seq x y z
N MET A 1 14.79 -9.24 14.97
CA MET A 1 13.67 -9.02 14.02
C MET A 1 12.50 -8.55 14.83
N THR A 2 11.79 -7.54 14.39
CA THR A 2 10.62 -7.04 15.11
C THR A 2 9.47 -7.98 14.88
N LYS A 3 8.87 -8.51 15.95
CA LYS A 3 7.78 -9.45 15.82
C LYS A 3 6.44 -8.73 16.01
N ASP A 4 5.60 -8.88 15.02
CA ASP A 4 4.24 -8.37 15.06
C ASP A 4 3.30 -9.48 15.52
N VAL A 5 2.46 -9.20 16.52
CA VAL A 5 1.41 -10.11 17.01
C VAL A 5 0.07 -9.38 16.94
N ILE A 6 -0.92 -10.05 16.37
CA ILE A 6 -2.23 -9.45 16.11
C ILE A 6 -3.32 -10.25 16.80
N ALA A 7 -4.17 -9.56 17.55
CA ALA A 7 -5.39 -10.12 18.10
C ALA A 7 -6.58 -9.74 17.21
N LEU A 8 -7.33 -10.76 16.74
CA LEU A 8 -8.56 -10.59 15.97
C LEU A 8 -9.73 -11.00 16.87
N THR A 9 -10.55 -10.03 17.30
CA THR A 9 -11.59 -10.27 18.29
C THR A 9 -12.98 -9.85 17.81
N PRO A 10 -14.05 -10.62 18.12
CA PRO A 10 -15.42 -10.23 17.73
C PRO A 10 -15.98 -9.08 18.56
N LYS A 11 -15.36 -8.78 19.72
CA LYS A 11 -15.77 -7.72 20.64
C LYS A 11 -14.69 -6.64 20.71
N MET A 12 -15.11 -5.38 20.90
CA MET A 12 -14.21 -4.25 21.07
C MET A 12 -13.31 -4.46 22.29
N PRO A 13 -11.99 -4.33 22.14
CA PRO A 13 -11.07 -4.19 23.27
C PRO A 13 -11.36 -2.88 24.00
N ASP A 14 -12.11 -2.98 25.11
CA ASP A 14 -12.40 -1.87 25.99
C ASP A 14 -11.21 -1.57 26.93
N THR A 15 -11.30 -0.50 27.69
CA THR A 15 -10.24 -0.10 28.63
C THR A 15 -9.87 -1.22 29.61
N ARG A 16 -10.85 -2.00 30.09
CA ARG A 16 -10.63 -3.09 31.04
C ARG A 16 -9.84 -4.24 30.40
N SER A 17 -10.22 -4.65 29.19
CA SER A 17 -9.52 -5.72 28.47
C SER A 17 -8.12 -5.29 28.02
N LEU A 18 -7.95 -4.02 27.60
CA LEU A 18 -6.63 -3.46 27.30
C LEU A 18 -5.72 -3.45 28.54
N ILE A 19 -6.20 -2.98 29.68
CA ILE A 19 -5.44 -3.03 30.96
C ILE A 19 -5.05 -4.47 31.31
N ALA A 20 -5.96 -5.43 31.16
CA ALA A 20 -5.65 -6.84 31.42
C ALA A 20 -4.59 -7.39 30.46
N GLY A 21 -4.62 -6.98 29.17
CA GLY A 21 -3.57 -7.27 28.20
C GLY A 21 -2.23 -6.64 28.60
N LEU A 22 -2.23 -5.33 28.89
CA LEU A 22 -1.05 -4.57 29.29
C LEU A 22 -0.40 -5.07 30.59
N SER A 23 -1.16 -5.75 31.45
CA SER A 23 -0.65 -6.41 32.64
C SER A 23 0.14 -7.70 32.38
N ALA A 24 0.39 -8.05 31.12
CA ALA A 24 1.13 -9.24 30.70
C ALA A 24 2.57 -9.30 31.26
N GLY A 25 3.20 -8.16 31.48
CA GLY A 25 4.54 -8.07 32.08
C GLY A 25 4.56 -7.84 33.62
N GLY A 26 3.40 -7.94 34.27
CA GLY A 26 3.27 -7.65 35.69
C GLY A 26 3.15 -6.15 36.01
N PRO A 27 3.16 -5.78 37.31
CA PRO A 27 2.88 -4.41 37.74
C PRO A 27 4.06 -3.45 37.62
N ASP A 28 5.24 -3.96 37.28
CA ASP A 28 6.48 -3.20 37.32
C ASP A 28 6.82 -2.47 35.98
N LEU A 29 5.99 -2.64 34.97
CA LEU A 29 6.17 -1.98 33.70
C LEU A 29 5.55 -0.58 33.66
N GLY A 30 6.23 0.36 33.01
CA GLY A 30 5.69 1.68 32.68
C GLY A 30 4.75 1.61 31.49
N LEU A 31 3.79 2.55 31.44
CA LEU A 31 2.90 2.76 30.29
C LEU A 31 3.04 4.19 29.81
N THR A 32 3.32 4.36 28.51
CA THR A 32 3.34 5.66 27.85
C THR A 32 2.40 5.63 26.64
N SER A 33 1.99 6.81 26.17
CA SER A 33 1.20 6.95 24.95
C SER A 33 1.87 7.91 23.97
N THR A 34 1.73 7.64 22.68
CA THR A 34 2.22 8.48 21.60
C THR A 34 1.14 8.63 20.54
N GLY A 35 1.32 9.56 19.58
CA GLY A 35 0.36 9.76 18.49
C GLY A 35 -1.03 10.13 19.01
N ASP A 36 -1.12 11.12 19.92
CA ASP A 36 -2.38 11.57 20.53
C ASP A 36 -3.22 10.44 21.16
N GLY A 37 -2.54 9.42 21.69
CA GLY A 37 -3.17 8.24 22.29
C GLY A 37 -3.46 7.09 21.33
N GLY A 38 -3.11 7.23 20.05
CA GLY A 38 -3.29 6.17 19.04
C GLY A 38 -2.39 4.95 19.22
N VAL A 39 -1.27 5.11 19.97
CA VAL A 39 -0.35 4.02 20.29
C VAL A 39 -0.03 4.02 21.80
N LEU A 40 -0.21 2.88 22.43
CA LEU A 40 0.22 2.62 23.81
C LEU A 40 1.55 1.86 23.80
N GLN A 41 2.48 2.24 24.65
CA GLN A 41 3.76 1.54 24.80
C GLN A 41 3.95 1.02 26.23
N LEU A 42 4.23 -0.28 26.32
CA LEU A 42 4.78 -0.88 27.53
C LEU A 42 6.29 -0.64 27.54
N CYS A 43 6.78 -0.11 28.64
CA CYS A 43 8.20 0.23 28.83
C CYS A 43 8.75 -0.42 30.10
N THR A 44 10.06 -0.61 30.16
CA THR A 44 10.75 -0.89 31.43
C THR A 44 10.60 0.31 32.39
N ARG A 45 10.95 0.13 33.68
CA ARG A 45 10.99 1.26 34.63
C ARG A 45 11.94 2.39 34.19
N ALA A 46 12.97 2.08 33.41
CA ALA A 46 13.90 3.05 32.86
C ALA A 46 13.36 3.75 31.58
N GLY A 47 12.12 3.47 31.17
CA GLY A 47 11.48 4.09 30.01
C GLY A 47 11.84 3.46 28.65
N ARG A 48 12.57 2.31 28.63
CA ARG A 48 12.90 1.61 27.38
C ARG A 48 11.64 0.92 26.83
N PRO A 49 11.23 1.20 25.55
CA PRO A 49 10.08 0.55 24.96
C PRO A 49 10.27 -0.96 24.79
N LEU A 50 9.26 -1.73 25.11
CA LEU A 50 9.19 -3.19 24.96
C LEU A 50 8.19 -3.60 23.89
N VAL A 51 6.94 -3.13 24.03
CA VAL A 51 5.84 -3.46 23.13
C VAL A 51 5.03 -2.20 22.84
N SER A 52 4.73 -1.97 21.58
CA SER A 52 3.79 -0.95 21.13
C SER A 52 2.47 -1.61 20.74
N VAL A 53 1.36 -1.02 21.12
CA VAL A 53 -0.01 -1.49 20.84
C VAL A 53 -0.76 -0.38 20.13
N GLU A 54 -1.22 -0.62 18.90
CA GLU A 54 -2.06 0.33 18.19
C GLU A 54 -3.50 0.33 18.71
N ALA A 55 -4.19 1.46 18.55
CA ALA A 55 -5.61 1.55 18.81
C ALA A 55 -6.36 0.49 18.00
N PRO A 56 -7.28 -0.28 18.61
CA PRO A 56 -8.04 -1.31 17.90
C PRO A 56 -8.80 -0.76 16.72
N LEU A 57 -8.68 -1.41 15.57
CA LEU A 57 -9.35 -1.04 14.31
C LEU A 57 -10.55 -1.97 14.06
N LEU A 58 -11.74 -1.41 13.82
CA LEU A 58 -12.91 -2.19 13.42
C LEU A 58 -12.88 -2.48 11.93
N VAL A 59 -12.78 -3.75 11.54
CA VAL A 59 -12.73 -4.21 10.15
C VAL A 59 -14.09 -4.77 9.75
N HIS A 60 -14.71 -4.13 8.75
CA HIS A 60 -16.01 -4.54 8.20
C HIS A 60 -15.87 -5.45 6.98
N ILE A 61 -14.68 -5.61 6.43
CA ILE A 61 -14.45 -6.20 5.12
C ILE A 61 -14.13 -7.69 5.26
N PRO A 62 -14.93 -8.58 4.64
CA PRO A 62 -14.61 -10.00 4.58
C PRO A 62 -13.32 -10.27 3.79
N GLY A 63 -12.53 -11.27 4.22
CA GLY A 63 -11.32 -11.69 3.53
C GLY A 63 -10.08 -10.80 3.73
N GLU A 64 -10.20 -9.69 4.45
CA GLU A 64 -9.08 -8.76 4.64
C GLU A 64 -7.98 -9.35 5.54
N ALA A 65 -8.36 -10.14 6.54
CA ALA A 65 -7.37 -10.84 7.36
C ALA A 65 -6.61 -11.89 6.54
N GLU A 66 -7.29 -12.68 5.73
CA GLU A 66 -6.69 -13.68 4.86
C GLU A 66 -5.77 -13.05 3.81
N ARG A 67 -6.18 -11.90 3.26
CA ARG A 67 -5.38 -11.14 2.29
C ARG A 67 -4.04 -10.68 2.85
N LEU A 68 -4.01 -10.23 4.12
CA LEU A 68 -2.82 -9.64 4.74
C LEU A 68 -2.01 -10.62 5.60
N LEU A 69 -2.66 -11.59 6.23
CA LEU A 69 -2.02 -12.51 7.17
C LEU A 69 -1.84 -13.93 6.61
N GLY A 70 -2.44 -14.18 5.45
CA GLY A 70 -2.37 -15.47 4.76
C GLY A 70 -3.60 -16.35 4.98
N PRO A 71 -3.75 -17.43 4.17
CA PRO A 71 -4.96 -18.25 4.13
C PRO A 71 -5.21 -19.08 5.42
N ASP A 72 -4.18 -19.27 6.24
CA ASP A 72 -4.27 -20.04 7.48
C ASP A 72 -4.81 -19.24 8.67
N VAL A 73 -5.10 -17.95 8.49
CA VAL A 73 -5.68 -17.12 9.54
C VAL A 73 -7.14 -17.51 9.78
N SER A 74 -7.52 -17.61 11.07
CA SER A 74 -8.91 -17.84 11.46
C SER A 74 -9.48 -16.56 12.05
N ALA A 75 -9.89 -15.62 11.20
CA ALA A 75 -10.53 -14.39 11.65
C ALA A 75 -11.99 -14.65 12.07
N PRO A 76 -12.52 -13.93 13.08
CA PRO A 76 -13.94 -13.90 13.34
C PRO A 76 -14.74 -13.37 12.11
N PRO A 77 -16.04 -13.72 11.97
CA PRO A 77 -16.87 -13.09 10.96
C PRO A 77 -16.87 -11.55 11.11
N PRO A 78 -16.85 -10.78 10.02
CA PRO A 78 -16.90 -9.32 10.10
C PRO A 78 -18.29 -8.83 10.58
N PRO A 79 -18.36 -7.68 11.30
CA PRO A 79 -17.21 -6.88 11.70
C PRO A 79 -16.43 -7.47 12.87
N TYR A 80 -15.11 -7.34 12.86
CA TYR A 80 -14.23 -7.75 13.94
C TYR A 80 -13.19 -6.67 14.25
N TRP A 81 -12.58 -6.75 15.43
CA TRP A 81 -11.55 -5.82 15.86
C TRP A 81 -10.17 -6.39 15.61
N TRP A 82 -9.32 -5.58 15.01
CA TRP A 82 -7.91 -5.83 14.73
C TRP A 82 -7.07 -5.01 15.70
N THR A 83 -6.36 -5.68 16.61
CA THR A 83 -5.44 -5.04 17.54
C THR A 83 -4.02 -5.51 17.22
N GLU A 84 -3.20 -4.60 16.75
CA GLU A 84 -1.83 -4.89 16.34
C GLU A 84 -0.87 -4.52 17.45
N THR A 85 0.05 -5.45 17.76
CA THR A 85 1.14 -5.25 18.70
C THR A 85 2.47 -5.48 18.02
N ARG A 86 3.46 -4.68 18.39
CA ARG A 86 4.79 -4.75 17.84
C ARG A 86 5.83 -4.84 18.95
N ALA A 87 6.56 -5.95 19.01
CA ALA A 87 7.62 -6.17 19.99
C ALA A 87 8.94 -5.53 19.57
N SER A 88 9.67 -4.97 20.53
CA SER A 88 11.03 -4.46 20.30
C SER A 88 12.00 -5.62 20.12
N THR A 89 12.82 -5.57 19.07
CA THR A 89 13.88 -6.57 18.83
C THR A 89 15.07 -6.46 19.76
N SER A 90 15.15 -5.34 20.48
CA SER A 90 16.28 -5.07 21.38
C SER A 90 16.17 -5.74 22.74
N VAL A 91 15.03 -6.39 23.03
CA VAL A 91 14.76 -7.09 24.30
C VAL A 91 14.16 -8.46 23.97
N PRO A 92 14.83 -9.57 24.30
CA PRO A 92 14.38 -10.92 23.96
C PRO A 92 12.96 -11.26 24.48
N GLU A 93 12.62 -10.75 25.67
CA GLU A 93 11.33 -11.01 26.32
C GLU A 93 10.16 -10.20 25.73
N ALA A 94 10.44 -9.19 24.90
CA ALA A 94 9.40 -8.32 24.34
C ALA A 94 8.44 -9.09 23.41
N GLU A 95 8.94 -10.09 22.69
CA GLU A 95 8.13 -10.97 21.85
C GLU A 95 7.11 -11.75 22.69
N ALA A 96 7.56 -12.44 23.72
CA ALA A 96 6.69 -13.20 24.65
C ALA A 96 5.68 -12.28 25.34
N LEU A 97 6.05 -11.02 25.60
CA LEU A 97 5.17 -10.01 26.17
C LEU A 97 4.04 -9.63 25.19
N ALA A 98 4.35 -9.41 23.91
CA ALA A 98 3.35 -9.15 22.87
C ALA A 98 2.40 -10.34 22.68
N GLU A 99 2.94 -11.56 22.69
CA GLU A 99 2.16 -12.80 22.63
C GLU A 99 1.20 -12.94 23.81
N SER A 100 1.68 -12.66 25.03
CA SER A 100 0.85 -12.71 26.24
C SER A 100 -0.23 -11.63 26.24
N LEU A 101 0.06 -10.42 25.75
CA LEU A 101 -0.90 -9.34 25.62
C LEU A 101 -2.05 -9.76 24.68
N CYS A 102 -1.73 -10.20 23.47
CA CYS A 102 -2.73 -10.64 22.49
C CYS A 102 -3.49 -11.89 22.94
N GLY A 103 -2.81 -12.85 23.59
CA GLY A 103 -3.45 -14.04 24.14
C GLY A 103 -4.47 -13.72 25.25
N ARG A 104 -4.19 -12.74 26.10
CA ARG A 104 -5.13 -12.26 27.12
C ARG A 104 -6.34 -11.57 26.51
N LEU A 105 -6.13 -10.72 25.48
CA LEU A 105 -7.23 -10.07 24.76
C LEU A 105 -8.17 -11.11 24.16
N THR A 106 -7.64 -12.11 23.44
CA THR A 106 -8.47 -13.14 22.80
C THR A 106 -9.12 -14.08 23.82
N THR A 107 -8.49 -14.34 24.97
CA THR A 107 -9.11 -15.10 26.07
C THR A 107 -10.32 -14.36 26.66
N LEU A 108 -10.26 -13.04 26.81
CA LEU A 108 -11.33 -12.23 27.41
C LEU A 108 -12.46 -11.93 26.41
N LEU A 109 -12.12 -11.68 25.14
CA LEU A 109 -13.04 -11.16 24.14
C LEU A 109 -13.50 -12.22 23.13
N GLY A 110 -12.85 -13.38 23.13
CA GLY A 110 -12.94 -14.38 22.06
C GLY A 110 -12.06 -14.02 20.88
N GLY A 111 -12.03 -14.89 19.87
CA GLY A 111 -11.26 -14.66 18.66
C GLY A 111 -9.94 -15.41 18.62
N THR A 112 -8.98 -14.92 17.82
CA THR A 112 -7.72 -15.62 17.52
C THR A 112 -6.52 -14.68 17.55
N VAL A 113 -5.34 -15.26 17.77
CA VAL A 113 -4.06 -14.56 17.69
C VAL A 113 -3.35 -14.98 16.40
N TRP A 114 -2.73 -14.04 15.74
CA TRP A 114 -1.80 -14.27 14.64
C TRP A 114 -0.39 -13.80 15.04
N PRO A 115 0.69 -14.54 14.74
CA PRO A 115 0.72 -15.88 14.15
C PRO A 115 0.04 -16.95 15.01
N ARG A 116 -0.52 -17.96 14.34
CA ARG A 116 -1.20 -19.06 15.05
C ARG A 116 -0.22 -19.81 15.95
N ALA A 117 -0.64 -20.21 17.13
CA ALA A 117 0.13 -20.92 18.15
C ALA A 117 1.05 -20.08 19.08
N VAL A 118 1.09 -18.76 18.94
CA VAL A 118 1.88 -17.92 19.87
C VAL A 118 1.07 -17.33 21.02
N GLY A 119 -0.27 -17.38 20.96
CA GLY A 119 -1.14 -16.83 22.03
C GLY A 119 -0.93 -17.53 23.37
N THR A 120 -0.42 -16.83 24.36
CA THR A 120 -0.25 -17.27 25.76
C THR A 120 -0.86 -16.25 26.70
N THR A 121 -1.21 -16.66 27.93
CA THR A 121 -1.72 -15.74 28.97
C THR A 121 -0.76 -15.62 30.15
N ARG A 122 0.43 -16.22 30.04
CA ARG A 122 1.44 -16.22 31.12
C ARG A 122 1.97 -14.83 31.39
N VAL A 123 2.24 -14.51 32.64
CA VAL A 123 2.99 -13.30 33.00
C VAL A 123 4.44 -13.48 32.52
N VAL A 124 4.94 -12.51 31.80
CA VAL A 124 6.32 -12.49 31.30
C VAL A 124 7.16 -11.66 32.25
N ALA A 125 8.11 -12.28 32.91
CA ALA A 125 9.05 -11.58 33.76
C ALA A 125 10.07 -10.84 32.89
N ILE A 126 10.13 -9.52 33.02
CA ILE A 126 11.14 -8.70 32.35
C ILE A 126 12.30 -8.51 33.33
N PRO A 127 13.52 -8.94 32.97
CA PRO A 127 14.69 -8.68 33.79
C PRO A 127 14.85 -7.18 34.01
N GLN A 128 14.87 -6.77 35.29
CA GLN A 128 15.20 -5.38 35.62
C GLN A 128 16.71 -5.22 35.51
N ASP A 129 17.17 -4.36 34.67
CA ASP A 129 18.60 -4.00 34.58
C ASP A 129 19.06 -3.51 35.97
N ARG A 130 19.80 -4.36 36.66
CA ARG A 130 20.46 -4.00 37.92
C ARG A 130 21.68 -3.09 37.76
N SER A 131 22.01 -2.75 36.54
CA SER A 131 23.16 -1.92 36.14
C SER A 131 22.77 -0.50 35.77
N ALA A 132 22.02 0.18 36.65
CA ALA A 132 21.85 1.63 36.48
C ALA A 132 23.14 2.42 36.84
N ASP A 133 24.23 1.75 37.27
CA ASP A 133 25.50 2.39 37.65
C ASP A 133 26.59 2.41 36.56
N ALA A 134 26.32 1.93 35.36
CA ALA A 134 27.21 2.04 34.22
C ALA A 134 26.47 2.60 32.99
N ALA A 135 25.76 3.71 33.21
CA ALA A 135 25.15 4.46 32.13
C ALA A 135 26.24 5.13 31.29
N GLN A 136 26.70 4.45 30.27
CA GLN A 136 27.03 5.17 29.04
C GLN A 136 25.74 5.87 28.62
N GLU A 137 25.76 7.17 28.72
CA GLU A 137 24.72 8.09 28.26
C GLU A 137 24.47 7.78 26.78
N VAL A 138 23.54 6.86 26.49
CA VAL A 138 22.98 6.73 25.14
C VAL A 138 22.24 8.02 24.95
N VAL A 139 22.85 8.94 24.21
CA VAL A 139 22.22 10.16 23.73
C VAL A 139 20.97 9.71 22.98
N VAL A 140 19.83 9.69 23.67
CA VAL A 140 18.53 9.50 23.05
C VAL A 140 18.30 10.73 22.18
N PRO A 141 18.25 10.62 20.86
CA PRO A 141 17.97 11.77 20.02
C PRO A 141 16.63 12.37 20.46
N SER A 142 16.57 13.69 20.62
CA SER A 142 15.36 14.46 20.99
C SER A 142 14.27 14.47 19.89
N ALA A 143 14.24 13.51 18.99
CA ALA A 143 13.14 13.31 18.06
C ALA A 143 12.08 12.43 18.73
N PRO A 144 10.77 12.71 18.57
CA PRO A 144 9.75 11.84 19.09
C PRO A 144 10.02 10.43 18.55
N ALA A 145 10.27 9.48 19.47
CA ALA A 145 10.50 8.09 19.09
C ALA A 145 9.26 7.61 18.36
N VAL A 146 9.37 7.33 17.06
CA VAL A 146 8.30 6.69 16.31
C VAL A 146 8.33 5.22 16.72
N PRO A 147 7.31 4.71 17.41
CA PRO A 147 7.34 3.40 18.06
C PRO A 147 7.68 2.23 17.15
N SER A 148 7.53 2.44 15.84
CA SER A 148 7.67 1.42 14.80
C SER A 148 9.06 1.39 14.17
N VAL A 149 9.96 2.32 14.52
CA VAL A 149 11.29 2.42 13.92
C VAL A 149 12.30 1.65 14.77
N ASP A 150 12.98 0.68 14.16
CA ASP A 150 13.97 -0.17 14.83
C ASP A 150 15.33 0.54 14.94
N VAL A 151 15.73 1.30 13.90
CA VAL A 151 16.95 2.09 13.90
C VAL A 151 16.68 3.47 13.31
N LEU A 152 17.00 4.51 14.06
CA LEU A 152 16.89 5.90 13.61
C LEU A 152 18.27 6.53 13.55
N THR A 153 18.63 7.05 12.37
CA THR A 153 19.85 7.81 12.13
C THR A 153 19.53 9.24 11.70
N GLU A 154 20.53 10.05 11.43
CA GLU A 154 20.33 11.40 10.89
C GLU A 154 19.64 11.39 9.52
N SER A 155 19.93 10.40 8.68
CA SER A 155 19.44 10.32 7.30
C SER A 155 18.35 9.28 7.06
N THR A 156 18.16 8.32 7.97
CA THR A 156 17.33 7.13 7.69
C THR A 156 16.59 6.63 8.93
N ALA A 157 15.34 6.24 8.73
CA ALA A 157 14.59 5.41 9.65
C ALA A 157 14.50 3.98 9.06
N VAL A 158 14.94 2.99 9.83
CA VAL A 158 14.90 1.58 9.43
C VAL A 158 13.79 0.89 10.19
N VAL A 159 12.94 0.18 9.45
CA VAL A 159 11.92 -0.72 9.99
C VAL A 159 12.25 -2.14 9.54
N ILE A 160 12.33 -3.06 10.48
CA ILE A 160 12.63 -4.48 10.23
C ILE A 160 11.34 -5.28 10.42
N SER A 161 10.92 -6.07 9.45
CA SER A 161 9.72 -6.90 9.54
C SER A 161 9.95 -8.24 8.86
N ASP A 162 9.43 -9.30 9.49
CA ASP A 162 9.46 -10.68 8.98
C ASP A 162 8.08 -11.18 8.52
N ARG A 163 7.10 -10.28 8.40
CA ARG A 163 5.76 -10.61 7.90
C ARG A 163 5.81 -11.24 6.52
N PRO A 164 5.03 -12.30 6.26
CA PRO A 164 4.91 -12.88 4.91
C PRO A 164 4.38 -11.89 3.89
N VAL A 165 3.43 -11.02 4.30
CA VAL A 165 2.92 -9.90 3.50
C VAL A 165 3.04 -8.63 4.32
N LEU A 166 3.81 -7.67 3.82
CA LEU A 166 3.95 -6.36 4.44
C LEU A 166 3.03 -5.38 3.72
N ALA A 167 2.10 -4.81 4.48
CA ALA A 167 1.05 -3.93 4.00
C ALA A 167 1.35 -2.46 4.34
N PHE A 168 0.69 -1.53 3.66
CA PHE A 168 0.74 -0.10 3.97
C PHE A 168 -0.13 0.20 5.20
N THR A 169 0.35 -0.20 6.38
CA THR A 169 -0.36 -0.05 7.64
C THR A 169 -0.40 1.40 8.12
N THR A 170 -1.26 1.67 9.11
CA THR A 170 -1.38 2.99 9.74
C THR A 170 -0.04 3.46 10.30
N TRP A 171 0.68 2.60 11.01
CA TRP A 171 1.99 2.93 11.57
C TRP A 171 3.07 3.15 10.50
N LEU A 172 3.09 2.38 9.40
CA LEU A 172 4.00 2.64 8.27
C LEU A 172 3.67 3.95 7.56
N SER A 173 2.40 4.28 7.41
CA SER A 173 1.96 5.57 6.88
C SER A 173 2.46 6.74 7.75
N GLU A 174 2.38 6.60 9.07
CA GLU A 174 2.87 7.60 10.02
C GLU A 174 4.40 7.71 9.99
N VAL A 175 5.12 6.58 9.93
CA VAL A 175 6.58 6.59 9.75
C VAL A 175 6.97 7.32 8.47
N LEU A 176 6.30 7.00 7.34
CA LEU A 176 6.58 7.65 6.06
C LEU A 176 6.31 9.16 6.12
N ARG A 177 5.23 9.58 6.77
CA ARG A 177 4.90 10.99 6.96
C ARG A 177 5.98 11.71 7.79
N THR A 178 6.39 11.12 8.89
CA THR A 178 7.38 11.68 9.81
C THR A 178 8.77 11.74 9.18
N THR A 179 9.19 10.69 8.46
CA THR A 179 10.47 10.66 7.75
C THR A 179 10.51 11.69 6.64
N SER A 180 9.43 11.82 5.87
CA SER A 180 9.31 12.84 4.83
C SER A 180 9.39 14.26 5.41
N ALA A 181 8.71 14.53 6.53
CA ALA A 181 8.73 15.83 7.20
C ALA A 181 10.13 16.18 7.79
N THR A 182 10.92 15.17 8.15
CA THR A 182 12.26 15.33 8.71
C THR A 182 13.39 15.10 7.68
N ASN A 183 13.04 14.99 6.39
CA ASN A 183 13.96 14.75 5.28
C ASN A 183 14.83 13.49 5.47
N ARG A 184 14.28 12.44 6.05
CA ARG A 184 14.88 11.12 6.22
C ARG A 184 14.32 10.13 5.20
N ALA A 185 15.11 9.13 4.85
CA ALA A 185 14.66 7.97 4.09
C ALA A 185 13.94 6.96 4.99
N LEU A 186 12.93 6.27 4.46
CA LEU A 186 12.37 5.06 5.06
C LEU A 186 12.99 3.83 4.38
N HIS A 187 13.68 2.98 5.15
CA HIS A 187 14.19 1.70 4.70
C HIS A 187 13.47 0.55 5.39
N LEU A 188 12.75 -0.27 4.61
CA LEU A 188 12.06 -1.47 5.09
C LEU A 188 12.97 -2.68 4.88
N VAL A 189 13.44 -3.30 5.94
CA VAL A 189 14.32 -4.49 5.91
C VAL A 189 13.47 -5.73 6.11
N THR A 190 13.54 -6.68 5.17
CA THR A 190 12.74 -7.90 5.20
C THR A 190 13.57 -9.12 4.78
N PRO A 191 13.16 -10.34 5.19
CA PRO A 191 13.67 -11.57 4.59
C PRO A 191 13.16 -11.74 3.15
N PRO A 192 13.80 -12.63 2.34
CA PRO A 192 13.52 -12.77 0.91
C PRO A 192 12.16 -13.38 0.56
N GLN A 193 11.46 -13.97 1.51
CA GLN A 193 10.12 -14.52 1.32
C GLN A 193 8.99 -13.50 1.53
N THR A 194 9.29 -12.34 2.11
CA THR A 194 8.31 -11.28 2.32
C THR A 194 7.82 -10.73 0.97
N ARG A 195 6.54 -10.45 0.90
CA ARG A 195 5.89 -9.79 -0.23
C ARG A 195 5.34 -8.44 0.19
N LEU A 196 5.28 -7.48 -0.72
CA LEU A 196 4.65 -6.19 -0.47
C LEU A 196 3.26 -6.15 -1.09
N THR A 197 2.34 -5.44 -0.45
CA THR A 197 1.10 -5.01 -1.11
C THR A 197 1.37 -3.92 -2.14
N LEU A 198 0.51 -3.76 -3.15
CA LEU A 198 0.66 -2.70 -4.16
C LEU A 198 0.58 -1.28 -3.58
N PRO A 199 -0.26 -0.98 -2.56
CA PRO A 199 -0.22 0.30 -1.86
C PRO A 199 1.14 0.59 -1.23
N LEU A 200 1.73 -0.36 -0.51
CA LEU A 200 3.05 -0.17 0.10
C LEU A 200 4.13 0.02 -0.97
N ARG A 201 4.13 -0.80 -2.03
CA ARG A 201 5.02 -0.60 -3.17
C ARG A 201 4.92 0.83 -3.73
N THR A 202 3.70 1.34 -3.86
CA THR A 202 3.46 2.69 -4.38
C THR A 202 4.00 3.76 -3.44
N ALA A 203 3.83 3.58 -2.13
CA ALA A 203 4.34 4.49 -1.11
C ALA A 203 5.89 4.53 -1.05
N LEU A 204 6.56 3.41 -1.39
CA LEU A 204 8.03 3.32 -1.43
C LEU A 204 8.64 3.80 -2.75
N ARG A 205 7.83 4.19 -3.75
CA ARG A 205 8.36 4.63 -5.04
C ARG A 205 9.22 5.89 -4.90
N GLY A 206 10.39 5.80 -5.49
CA GLY A 206 11.34 6.91 -5.59
C GLY A 206 12.31 7.00 -4.41
N ALA A 207 13.53 7.44 -4.72
CA ALA A 207 14.51 7.76 -3.71
C ALA A 207 13.96 8.86 -2.78
N PRO A 208 14.31 8.84 -1.49
CA PRO A 208 15.35 8.00 -0.90
C PRO A 208 14.83 6.69 -0.26
N ASN A 209 13.52 6.41 -0.33
CA ASN A 209 12.92 5.22 0.31
C ASN A 209 13.38 3.93 -0.38
N ARG A 210 13.50 2.83 0.40
CA ARG A 210 13.97 1.53 -0.10
C ARG A 210 13.26 0.35 0.54
N TRP A 211 13.05 -0.68 -0.26
CA TRP A 211 12.79 -2.02 0.22
C TRP A 211 14.11 -2.79 0.25
N VAL A 212 14.66 -3.01 1.43
CA VAL A 212 15.94 -3.69 1.66
C VAL A 212 15.66 -5.16 1.97
N VAL A 213 16.13 -6.06 1.12
CA VAL A 213 15.89 -7.50 1.25
C VAL A 213 17.18 -8.20 1.65
N GLN A 214 17.10 -9.10 2.62
CA GLN A 214 18.22 -9.95 3.00
C GLN A 214 18.54 -10.93 1.87
N ASP A 215 19.79 -10.96 1.40
CA ASP A 215 20.22 -11.92 0.40
C ASP A 215 20.54 -13.25 1.09
N PRO A 216 19.97 -14.40 0.66
CA PRO A 216 20.32 -15.71 1.17
C PRO A 216 21.81 -16.07 1.05
N ALA A 217 22.51 -15.46 0.07
CA ALA A 217 23.95 -15.63 -0.12
C ALA A 217 24.81 -14.70 0.79
N GLY A 218 24.16 -13.84 1.55
CA GLY A 218 24.79 -12.86 2.43
C GLY A 218 24.68 -11.43 1.89
N GLY A 219 24.49 -10.46 2.81
CA GLY A 219 24.30 -9.06 2.46
C GLY A 219 22.83 -8.68 2.19
N TYR A 220 22.63 -7.65 1.39
CA TYR A 220 21.31 -7.07 1.11
C TYR A 220 21.19 -6.62 -0.35
N TYR A 221 19.97 -6.56 -0.85
CA TYR A 221 19.66 -5.94 -2.14
C TYR A 221 18.36 -5.15 -2.06
N ASP A 222 18.16 -4.23 -2.99
CA ASP A 222 16.91 -3.48 -3.14
C ASP A 222 15.85 -4.37 -3.78
N GLY A 223 14.75 -4.62 -3.08
CA GLY A 223 13.69 -5.54 -3.49
C GLY A 223 12.88 -5.07 -4.72
N LEU A 224 13.04 -3.81 -5.15
CA LEU A 224 12.37 -3.27 -6.34
C LEU A 224 13.26 -3.24 -7.58
N SER A 225 14.58 -3.11 -7.40
CA SER A 225 15.54 -2.98 -8.50
C SER A 225 16.59 -4.09 -8.56
N GLY A 226 16.74 -4.86 -7.49
CA GLY A 226 17.76 -5.91 -7.38
C GLY A 226 19.17 -5.39 -7.15
N VAL A 227 19.39 -4.09 -6.99
CA VAL A 227 20.72 -3.50 -6.79
C VAL A 227 21.25 -3.92 -5.42
N PRO A 228 22.50 -4.47 -5.33
CA PRO A 228 23.11 -4.83 -4.06
C PRO A 228 23.30 -3.61 -3.16
N LEU A 229 23.05 -3.80 -1.87
CA LEU A 229 23.07 -2.76 -0.85
C LEU A 229 24.03 -3.13 0.29
N ALA A 230 24.69 -2.14 0.88
CA ALA A 230 25.40 -2.28 2.14
C ALA A 230 25.04 -1.17 3.11
N TRP A 231 25.04 -1.51 4.40
CA TRP A 231 24.86 -0.53 5.46
C TRP A 231 26.12 0.29 5.63
N GLN A 232 26.07 1.59 5.34
CA GLN A 232 27.19 2.51 5.41
C GLN A 232 26.71 3.87 5.93
N GLN A 233 27.44 4.46 6.86
CA GLN A 233 27.15 5.80 7.39
C GLN A 233 25.70 6.00 7.84
N GLY A 234 25.09 4.97 8.44
CA GLY A 234 23.72 5.05 8.96
C GLY A 234 22.61 4.93 7.91
N THR A 235 22.91 4.40 6.72
CA THR A 235 21.93 4.18 5.65
C THR A 235 22.30 2.99 4.76
N PHE A 236 21.37 2.42 4.01
CA PHE A 236 21.66 1.43 2.99
C PHE A 236 21.98 2.12 1.66
N LEU A 237 23.20 1.91 1.16
CA LEU A 237 23.67 2.48 -0.11
C LEU A 237 23.96 1.40 -1.13
N PRO A 238 23.74 1.69 -2.44
CA PRO A 238 24.15 0.80 -3.53
C PRO A 238 25.66 0.54 -3.50
N THR A 239 26.05 -0.73 -3.70
CA THR A 239 27.47 -1.16 -3.73
C THR A 239 27.96 -1.49 -5.12
N GLY A 240 27.10 -1.42 -6.13
CA GLY A 240 27.42 -1.72 -7.52
C GLY A 240 26.23 -1.55 -8.44
N THR A 241 26.42 -1.92 -9.69
CA THR A 241 25.35 -1.91 -10.73
C THR A 241 24.91 -3.31 -11.15
N THR A 242 25.62 -4.36 -10.72
CA THR A 242 25.25 -5.74 -10.99
C THR A 242 24.05 -6.13 -10.14
N VAL A 243 23.01 -6.66 -10.76
CA VAL A 243 21.81 -7.09 -10.07
C VAL A 243 22.09 -8.37 -9.27
N ALA A 244 21.53 -8.49 -8.07
CA ALA A 244 21.70 -9.65 -7.21
C ALA A 244 21.12 -10.92 -7.84
N ASP A 245 21.82 -12.05 -7.73
CA ASP A 245 21.35 -13.34 -8.28
C ASP A 245 20.02 -13.79 -7.67
N ALA A 246 19.80 -13.50 -6.39
CA ALA A 246 18.54 -13.80 -5.72
C ALA A 246 17.35 -13.05 -6.35
N PHE A 247 17.57 -11.84 -6.87
CA PHE A 247 16.53 -11.04 -7.54
C PHE A 247 16.25 -11.56 -8.95
N THR A 248 17.27 -11.95 -9.72
CA THR A 248 17.13 -12.43 -11.12
C THR A 248 16.80 -13.91 -11.23
N ARG A 249 16.86 -14.66 -10.10
CA ARG A 249 16.55 -16.10 -10.11
C ARG A 249 15.19 -16.34 -10.72
N HIS A 250 15.16 -17.06 -11.84
CA HIS A 250 13.96 -17.38 -12.58
C HIS A 250 12.88 -17.97 -11.66
N THR A 251 11.73 -17.31 -11.66
CA THR A 251 10.48 -17.91 -11.21
C THR A 251 9.85 -18.59 -12.42
N GLU A 252 9.25 -19.77 -12.22
CA GLU A 252 8.46 -20.42 -13.27
C GLU A 252 7.47 -19.41 -13.87
N PRO A 253 7.30 -19.40 -15.21
CA PRO A 253 6.34 -18.52 -15.86
C PRO A 253 4.95 -18.71 -15.25
N THR A 254 4.39 -17.66 -14.67
CA THR A 254 3.03 -17.72 -14.14
C THR A 254 1.99 -17.52 -15.23
N PRO A 255 0.91 -18.33 -15.26
CA PRO A 255 -0.24 -18.07 -16.13
C PRO A 255 -1.04 -16.82 -15.65
N GLU A 256 -0.86 -16.42 -14.41
CA GLU A 256 -1.57 -15.33 -13.77
C GLU A 256 -1.24 -13.99 -14.42
N ARG A 257 -2.23 -13.08 -14.43
CA ARG A 257 -2.13 -11.76 -15.03
C ARG A 257 -2.60 -10.68 -14.10
N GLN A 258 -2.02 -9.51 -14.23
CA GLN A 258 -2.50 -8.27 -13.65
C GLN A 258 -2.83 -7.28 -14.76
N LEU A 259 -4.12 -6.86 -14.83
CA LEU A 259 -4.56 -5.73 -15.62
C LEU A 259 -4.53 -4.49 -14.74
N THR A 260 -3.78 -3.47 -15.16
CA THR A 260 -3.69 -2.20 -14.44
C THR A 260 -4.21 -1.07 -15.30
N LEU A 261 -5.16 -0.31 -14.76
CA LEU A 261 -5.65 0.94 -15.34
C LEU A 261 -5.13 2.11 -14.49
N THR A 262 -4.41 3.01 -15.13
CA THR A 262 -4.00 4.28 -14.52
C THR A 262 -4.71 5.40 -15.23
N PHE A 263 -5.58 6.14 -14.55
CA PHE A 263 -6.36 7.19 -15.16
C PHE A 263 -6.52 8.41 -14.24
N ARG A 264 -6.73 9.55 -14.88
CA ARG A 264 -7.02 10.82 -14.22
C ARG A 264 -8.38 11.33 -14.64
N THR A 265 -9.16 11.76 -13.66
CA THR A 265 -10.41 12.51 -13.87
C THR A 265 -10.28 13.93 -13.32
N LEU A 266 -11.01 14.86 -13.91
CA LEU A 266 -11.01 16.27 -13.52
C LEU A 266 -12.43 16.78 -13.39
N HIS A 267 -12.77 17.37 -12.25
CA HIS A 267 -14.11 17.82 -11.91
C HIS A 267 -14.12 19.28 -11.52
N ALA A 268 -15.24 19.97 -11.74
CA ALA A 268 -15.49 21.29 -11.16
C ALA A 268 -15.61 21.17 -9.63
N PRO A 269 -15.06 22.14 -8.84
CA PRO A 269 -15.09 22.08 -7.38
C PRO A 269 -16.44 22.55 -6.82
N THR A 270 -17.52 21.87 -7.16
CA THR A 270 -18.89 22.18 -6.74
C THR A 270 -19.25 21.53 -5.40
N ALA A 271 -20.27 22.04 -4.71
CA ALA A 271 -20.69 21.53 -3.41
C ALA A 271 -21.32 20.12 -3.49
N ASP A 272 -21.91 19.79 -4.62
CA ASP A 272 -22.57 18.50 -4.92
C ASP A 272 -21.62 17.45 -5.50
N LEU A 273 -20.35 17.80 -5.75
CA LEU A 273 -19.37 16.86 -6.26
C LEU A 273 -19.23 15.65 -5.32
N VAL A 274 -19.38 14.45 -5.87
CA VAL A 274 -19.13 13.17 -5.20
C VAL A 274 -17.94 12.47 -5.85
N LEU A 275 -16.87 12.28 -5.10
CA LEU A 275 -15.63 11.64 -5.52
C LEU A 275 -15.78 10.11 -5.54
N GLY A 276 -14.87 9.42 -6.26
CA GLY A 276 -14.81 7.95 -6.33
C GLY A 276 -15.79 7.29 -7.29
N ARG A 277 -16.72 8.03 -7.90
CA ARG A 277 -17.67 7.46 -8.86
C ARG A 277 -17.00 6.93 -10.12
N GLY A 278 -15.98 7.61 -10.65
CA GLY A 278 -15.21 7.12 -11.80
C GLY A 278 -14.48 5.80 -11.48
N LEU A 279 -13.96 5.66 -10.25
CA LEU A 279 -13.40 4.39 -9.78
C LEU A 279 -14.48 3.30 -9.69
N GLU A 280 -15.64 3.62 -9.13
CA GLU A 280 -16.75 2.67 -9.04
C GLU A 280 -17.23 2.21 -10.41
N THR A 281 -17.36 3.11 -11.38
CA THR A 281 -17.69 2.78 -12.78
C THR A 281 -16.65 1.84 -13.39
N ALA A 282 -15.34 2.13 -13.20
CA ALA A 282 -14.28 1.26 -13.69
C ALA A 282 -14.34 -0.14 -13.06
N TRP A 283 -14.60 -0.20 -11.78
CA TRP A 283 -14.72 -1.48 -11.06
C TRP A 283 -15.89 -2.31 -11.54
N ARG A 284 -17.07 -1.70 -11.68
CA ARG A 284 -18.27 -2.40 -12.17
C ARG A 284 -18.14 -2.92 -13.59
N HIS A 285 -17.47 -2.18 -14.48
CA HIS A 285 -17.21 -2.65 -15.85
C HIS A 285 -16.33 -3.89 -15.90
N LEU A 286 -15.36 -3.99 -14.99
CA LEU A 286 -14.34 -5.05 -15.02
C LEU A 286 -14.68 -6.26 -14.14
N THR A 287 -15.53 -6.10 -13.11
CA THR A 287 -15.85 -7.16 -12.14
C THR A 287 -17.35 -7.39 -11.96
N GLY A 288 -18.20 -6.56 -12.54
CA GLY A 288 -19.66 -6.60 -12.34
C GLY A 288 -20.12 -6.01 -11.00
N SER A 289 -19.21 -5.66 -10.08
CA SER A 289 -19.54 -5.18 -8.73
C SER A 289 -18.81 -3.87 -8.39
N ALA A 290 -19.26 -3.16 -7.36
CA ALA A 290 -18.55 -2.03 -6.79
C ALA A 290 -17.37 -2.51 -5.91
N PRO A 291 -16.41 -1.62 -5.55
CA PRO A 291 -15.46 -1.93 -4.48
C PRO A 291 -16.19 -2.36 -3.21
N VAL A 292 -15.61 -3.27 -2.42
CA VAL A 292 -16.22 -3.68 -1.14
C VAL A 292 -15.81 -2.78 0.00
N GLY A 293 -14.62 -2.19 -0.06
CA GLY A 293 -14.14 -1.34 1.04
C GLY A 293 -13.11 -0.31 0.62
N TRP A 294 -12.87 0.64 1.53
CA TRP A 294 -11.86 1.67 1.40
C TRP A 294 -11.26 2.05 2.75
N SER A 295 -10.06 2.63 2.73
CA SER A 295 -9.39 3.20 3.90
C SER A 295 -8.26 4.16 3.46
N THR A 296 -7.60 4.80 4.43
CA THR A 296 -6.36 5.56 4.19
C THR A 296 -5.09 4.72 4.29
N SER A 297 -5.22 3.50 4.81
CA SER A 297 -4.15 2.52 5.03
C SER A 297 -4.72 1.11 5.01
N GLU A 298 -3.89 0.09 5.20
CA GLU A 298 -4.28 -1.32 5.34
C GLU A 298 -4.14 -1.77 6.81
N PRO A 299 -5.03 -2.63 7.33
CA PRO A 299 -6.14 -3.28 6.63
C PRO A 299 -7.21 -2.29 6.17
N VAL A 300 -7.81 -2.55 5.00
CA VAL A 300 -8.96 -1.78 4.54
C VAL A 300 -10.16 -2.12 5.41
N ASN A 301 -10.74 -1.11 6.05
CA ASN A 301 -11.64 -1.36 7.17
C ASN A 301 -13.06 -0.82 7.02
N LEU A 302 -13.30 0.16 6.14
CA LEU A 302 -14.59 0.80 5.95
C LEU A 302 -15.31 0.26 4.71
N PRO A 303 -16.63 0.00 4.76
CA PRO A 303 -17.41 -0.32 3.58
C PRO A 303 -17.32 0.79 2.52
N TRP A 304 -17.36 0.42 1.23
CA TRP A 304 -17.28 1.39 0.14
C TRP A 304 -18.36 2.47 0.24
N SER A 305 -17.95 3.73 0.30
CA SER A 305 -18.83 4.88 0.41
C SER A 305 -18.24 6.12 -0.25
N PRO A 306 -18.63 6.43 -1.51
CA PRO A 306 -18.18 7.65 -2.20
C PRO A 306 -18.47 8.93 -1.42
N ARG A 307 -19.55 8.95 -0.63
CA ARG A 307 -19.90 10.11 0.21
C ARG A 307 -18.90 10.33 1.34
N GLN A 308 -18.62 9.29 2.14
CA GLN A 308 -17.66 9.39 3.25
C GLN A 308 -16.25 9.73 2.75
N LEU A 309 -15.82 9.11 1.64
CA LEU A 309 -14.56 9.40 0.96
C LEU A 309 -14.50 10.90 0.55
N THR A 310 -15.61 11.44 0.03
CA THR A 310 -15.71 12.84 -0.37
C THR A 310 -15.60 13.78 0.84
N ASP A 311 -16.30 13.45 1.93
CA ASP A 311 -16.28 14.24 3.17
C ASP A 311 -14.87 14.27 3.77
N LEU A 312 -14.17 13.14 3.82
CA LEU A 312 -12.76 13.07 4.23
C LEU A 312 -11.85 13.93 3.35
N ALA A 313 -12.03 13.88 2.02
CA ALA A 313 -11.22 14.68 1.11
C ALA A 313 -11.48 16.19 1.25
N ARG A 314 -12.70 16.58 1.59
CA ARG A 314 -13.06 17.99 1.90
C ARG A 314 -12.42 18.45 3.19
N GLU A 315 -12.49 17.64 4.24
CA GLU A 315 -11.88 17.92 5.56
C GLU A 315 -10.38 18.14 5.44
N ARG A 316 -9.69 17.31 4.67
CA ARG A 316 -8.24 17.40 4.48
C ARG A 316 -7.78 18.50 3.52
N SER A 317 -8.68 19.06 2.72
CA SER A 317 -8.34 20.13 1.76
C SER A 317 -7.72 21.35 2.47
N PRO A 318 -6.65 21.96 1.91
CA PRO A 318 -6.10 21.79 0.55
C PRO A 318 -5.07 20.65 0.40
N ALA A 319 -4.72 19.95 1.49
CA ALA A 319 -3.80 18.82 1.42
C ALA A 319 -4.39 17.69 0.56
N PRO A 320 -3.58 16.99 -0.23
CA PRO A 320 -4.05 15.84 -1.00
C PRO A 320 -4.46 14.69 -0.07
N THR A 321 -5.52 13.96 -0.47
CA THR A 321 -6.00 12.77 0.23
C THR A 321 -5.59 11.53 -0.56
N HIS A 322 -4.94 10.58 0.12
CA HIS A 322 -4.57 9.28 -0.43
C HIS A 322 -5.44 8.19 0.19
N LEU A 323 -5.94 7.30 -0.63
CA LEU A 323 -6.86 6.24 -0.24
C LEU A 323 -6.49 4.92 -0.91
N VAL A 324 -6.88 3.83 -0.26
CA VAL A 324 -6.82 2.47 -0.78
C VAL A 324 -8.26 1.95 -0.85
N ALA A 325 -8.62 1.28 -1.94
CA ALA A 325 -9.88 0.56 -2.08
C ALA A 325 -9.60 -0.88 -2.51
N ILE A 326 -10.45 -1.82 -2.09
CA ILE A 326 -10.33 -3.23 -2.45
C ILE A 326 -11.65 -3.80 -2.96
N GLY A 327 -11.54 -4.82 -3.82
CA GLY A 327 -12.66 -5.61 -4.31
C GLY A 327 -12.96 -6.83 -3.45
N ALA A 328 -13.91 -7.64 -3.91
CA ALA A 328 -14.26 -8.91 -3.30
C ALA A 328 -13.13 -9.95 -3.48
N ALA A 329 -13.05 -10.92 -2.57
CA ALA A 329 -11.97 -11.91 -2.57
C ALA A 329 -11.97 -12.83 -3.81
N ASP A 330 -13.13 -13.07 -4.41
CA ASP A 330 -13.30 -13.86 -5.65
C ASP A 330 -12.82 -13.11 -6.91
N HIS A 331 -12.71 -11.78 -6.84
CA HIS A 331 -12.17 -10.92 -7.89
C HIS A 331 -11.07 -10.02 -7.30
N PRO A 332 -9.86 -10.56 -7.05
CA PRO A 332 -8.78 -9.80 -6.43
C PRO A 332 -8.52 -8.51 -7.17
N SER A 333 -8.77 -7.40 -6.50
CA SER A 333 -8.66 -6.07 -7.09
C SER A 333 -8.35 -5.04 -6.02
N ILE A 334 -7.46 -4.10 -6.36
CA ILE A 334 -7.03 -3.05 -5.45
C ILE A 334 -6.82 -1.74 -6.21
N ALA A 335 -7.22 -0.65 -5.62
CA ALA A 335 -6.94 0.67 -6.16
C ALA A 335 -6.25 1.57 -5.15
N THR A 336 -5.36 2.42 -5.65
CA THR A 336 -4.88 3.61 -4.96
C THR A 336 -5.49 4.84 -5.62
N LEU A 337 -5.99 5.75 -4.81
CA LEU A 337 -6.67 6.96 -5.25
C LEU A 337 -6.02 8.17 -4.57
N ARG A 338 -5.58 9.14 -5.35
CA ARG A 338 -5.11 10.43 -4.86
C ARG A 338 -6.06 11.52 -5.32
N THR A 339 -6.66 12.23 -4.37
CA THR A 339 -7.48 13.40 -4.65
C THR A 339 -6.70 14.68 -4.29
N ALA A 340 -6.64 15.61 -5.24
CA ALA A 340 -6.01 16.91 -5.03
C ALA A 340 -6.92 18.03 -5.54
N ARG A 341 -7.04 19.13 -4.76
CA ARG A 341 -7.84 20.30 -5.11
C ARG A 341 -6.95 21.46 -5.52
N THR A 342 -7.31 22.10 -6.62
CA THR A 342 -6.82 23.42 -7.03
C THR A 342 -7.95 24.44 -6.90
N LYS A 343 -7.66 25.74 -7.16
CA LYS A 343 -8.72 26.77 -7.19
C LYS A 343 -9.78 26.49 -8.27
N ALA A 344 -9.36 25.90 -9.39
CA ALA A 344 -10.22 25.72 -10.57
C ALA A 344 -10.80 24.30 -10.71
N SER A 345 -10.25 23.30 -10.01
CA SER A 345 -10.63 21.90 -10.25
C SER A 345 -10.31 20.99 -9.07
N VAL A 346 -10.95 19.81 -9.07
CA VAL A 346 -10.60 18.66 -8.24
C VAL A 346 -10.14 17.54 -9.16
N ALA A 347 -8.89 17.12 -9.01
CA ALA A 347 -8.29 16.02 -9.76
C ALA A 347 -8.30 14.73 -8.92
N GLN A 348 -8.62 13.61 -9.56
CA GLN A 348 -8.44 12.28 -9.01
C GLN A 348 -7.45 11.51 -9.89
N ASP A 349 -6.33 11.10 -9.31
CA ASP A 349 -5.36 10.18 -9.90
C ASP A 349 -5.65 8.78 -9.36
N ILE A 350 -5.98 7.85 -10.22
CA ILE A 350 -6.46 6.52 -9.88
C ILE A 350 -5.57 5.47 -10.53
N THR A 351 -5.12 4.49 -9.74
CA THR A 351 -4.50 3.26 -10.25
C THR A 351 -5.32 2.09 -9.73
N LEU A 352 -6.03 1.40 -10.61
CA LEU A 352 -6.81 0.20 -10.34
C LEU A 352 -6.08 -1.00 -10.93
N THR A 353 -5.79 -2.01 -10.13
CA THR A 353 -5.16 -3.27 -10.55
C THR A 353 -6.07 -4.45 -10.21
N LEU A 354 -6.28 -5.33 -11.18
CA LEU A 354 -7.08 -6.56 -11.04
C LEU A 354 -6.19 -7.77 -11.30
N GLY A 355 -6.37 -8.81 -10.49
CA GLY A 355 -5.68 -10.09 -10.64
C GLY A 355 -6.54 -11.14 -11.33
N TYR A 356 -5.94 -11.88 -12.26
CA TYR A 356 -6.59 -12.96 -13.01
C TYR A 356 -5.75 -14.22 -12.98
N THR A 357 -6.38 -15.38 -12.91
CA THR A 357 -5.69 -16.68 -12.85
C THR A 357 -5.12 -17.10 -14.20
N SER A 358 -5.65 -16.58 -15.30
CA SER A 358 -5.13 -16.81 -16.63
C SER A 358 -5.28 -15.58 -17.55
N ALA A 359 -4.55 -15.57 -18.66
CA ALA A 359 -4.66 -14.52 -19.68
C ALA A 359 -6.04 -14.51 -20.36
N ALA A 360 -6.70 -15.67 -20.45
CA ALA A 360 -8.01 -15.80 -21.09
C ALA A 360 -9.14 -15.13 -20.28
N ASP A 361 -8.93 -14.96 -18.95
CA ASP A 361 -9.92 -14.37 -18.06
C ASP A 361 -9.90 -12.82 -18.10
N VAL A 362 -8.89 -12.21 -18.72
CA VAL A 362 -8.70 -10.77 -18.73
C VAL A 362 -9.67 -10.10 -19.70
N PRO A 363 -10.59 -9.23 -19.26
CA PRO A 363 -11.63 -8.64 -20.12
C PRO A 363 -11.10 -7.43 -20.92
N LEU A 364 -10.14 -7.64 -21.81
CA LEU A 364 -9.54 -6.57 -22.61
C LEU A 364 -10.54 -5.90 -23.56
N ASP A 365 -11.54 -6.62 -24.02
CA ASP A 365 -12.62 -6.14 -24.88
C ASP A 365 -13.52 -5.11 -24.18
N THR A 366 -13.59 -5.12 -22.86
CA THR A 366 -14.41 -4.16 -22.10
C THR A 366 -13.69 -2.82 -21.85
N VAL A 367 -12.37 -2.73 -22.08
CA VAL A 367 -11.57 -1.54 -21.76
C VAL A 367 -11.99 -0.33 -22.58
N GLU A 368 -12.38 -0.52 -23.84
CA GLU A 368 -12.85 0.57 -24.71
C GLU A 368 -14.20 1.13 -24.23
N SER A 369 -15.16 0.25 -23.92
CA SER A 369 -16.48 0.67 -23.40
C SER A 369 -16.38 1.35 -22.05
N LEU A 370 -15.47 0.88 -21.18
CA LEU A 370 -15.14 1.56 -19.94
C LEU A 370 -14.57 2.96 -20.20
N ALA A 371 -13.62 3.10 -21.13
CA ALA A 371 -13.06 4.40 -21.48
C ALA A 371 -14.14 5.37 -21.96
N ALA A 372 -15.11 4.89 -22.76
CA ALA A 372 -16.25 5.68 -23.19
C ALA A 372 -17.10 6.17 -22.02
N ALA A 373 -17.45 5.28 -21.08
CA ALA A 373 -18.20 5.65 -19.88
C ALA A 373 -17.46 6.69 -19.01
N LEU A 374 -16.14 6.54 -18.85
CA LEU A 374 -15.33 7.51 -18.11
C LEU A 374 -15.25 8.88 -18.80
N VAL A 375 -15.20 8.91 -20.13
CA VAL A 375 -15.25 10.14 -20.92
C VAL A 375 -16.59 10.85 -20.77
N ASP A 376 -17.69 10.11 -20.88
CA ASP A 376 -19.04 10.68 -20.92
C ASP A 376 -19.52 11.15 -19.55
N GLU A 377 -19.15 10.43 -18.48
CA GLU A 377 -19.76 10.64 -17.16
C GLU A 377 -18.77 11.22 -16.12
N HIS A 378 -17.45 11.04 -16.29
CA HIS A 378 -16.50 11.27 -15.21
C HIS A 378 -15.35 12.23 -15.54
N GLY A 379 -15.44 12.94 -16.67
CA GLY A 379 -14.43 13.94 -17.02
C GLY A 379 -13.02 13.37 -17.15
N LEU A 380 -12.90 12.24 -17.85
CA LEU A 380 -11.62 11.56 -18.10
C LEU A 380 -10.64 12.51 -18.81
N VAL A 381 -9.46 12.67 -18.23
CA VAL A 381 -8.34 13.40 -18.84
C VAL A 381 -7.47 12.44 -19.66
N SER A 382 -7.06 11.34 -19.06
CA SER A 382 -6.30 10.28 -19.73
C SER A 382 -6.46 8.96 -19.01
N MET A 383 -6.31 7.84 -19.73
CA MET A 383 -6.26 6.50 -19.18
C MET A 383 -5.23 5.67 -19.94
N LEU A 384 -4.36 4.98 -19.22
CA LEU A 384 -3.46 3.95 -19.74
C LEU A 384 -3.87 2.61 -19.14
N SER A 385 -4.09 1.61 -19.99
CA SER A 385 -4.24 0.22 -19.58
C SER A 385 -2.97 -0.57 -19.90
N THR A 386 -2.54 -1.40 -18.95
CA THR A 386 -1.36 -2.26 -19.10
C THR A 386 -1.66 -3.67 -18.58
N LEU A 387 -1.06 -4.68 -19.19
CA LEU A 387 -1.15 -6.07 -18.80
C LEU A 387 0.24 -6.61 -18.48
N ARG A 388 0.37 -7.42 -17.43
CA ARG A 388 1.63 -8.11 -17.12
C ARG A 388 1.40 -9.51 -16.58
N ALA A 389 2.38 -10.41 -16.76
CA ALA A 389 2.45 -11.67 -16.03
C ALA A 389 2.91 -11.36 -14.59
N ALA A 390 2.02 -11.57 -13.63
CA ALA A 390 2.28 -11.34 -12.22
C ALA A 390 1.19 -12.02 -11.39
N ARG A 391 1.42 -12.16 -10.10
CA ARG A 391 0.55 -12.86 -9.14
C ARG A 391 -0.86 -12.25 -9.09
N ALA A 392 -1.86 -13.11 -9.17
CA ALA A 392 -3.27 -12.70 -9.10
C ALA A 392 -3.65 -12.17 -7.69
N ASP A 393 -2.91 -12.54 -6.64
CA ASP A 393 -3.13 -12.06 -5.28
C ASP A 393 -2.68 -10.59 -5.05
N LEU A 394 -2.20 -9.91 -6.09
CA LEU A 394 -1.80 -8.51 -6.08
C LEU A 394 -0.68 -8.17 -5.09
N THR A 395 0.16 -9.15 -4.78
CA THR A 395 1.38 -8.95 -3.99
C THR A 395 2.63 -8.95 -4.88
N LEU A 396 3.65 -8.22 -4.46
CA LEU A 396 4.94 -8.10 -5.13
C LEU A 396 5.99 -8.93 -4.39
N THR A 397 6.71 -9.79 -5.10
CA THR A 397 7.89 -10.50 -4.56
C THR A 397 9.16 -9.67 -4.75
N PRO A 398 10.22 -9.88 -3.93
CA PRO A 398 11.51 -9.19 -4.11
C PRO A 398 12.33 -9.87 -5.22
N ARG A 399 11.73 -9.98 -6.41
CA ARG A 399 12.32 -10.61 -7.60
C ARG A 399 11.98 -9.82 -8.85
N LEU A 400 12.74 -10.07 -9.91
CA LEU A 400 12.47 -9.49 -11.21
C LEU A 400 11.13 -10.02 -11.74
N GLU A 401 10.18 -9.11 -11.91
CA GLU A 401 8.89 -9.40 -12.55
C GLU A 401 8.89 -8.93 -14.00
N ALA A 402 8.06 -9.57 -14.82
CA ALA A 402 7.84 -9.12 -16.19
C ALA A 402 7.35 -7.66 -16.20
N PRO A 403 7.87 -6.81 -17.11
CA PRO A 403 7.40 -5.44 -17.23
C PRO A 403 5.93 -5.42 -17.71
N PRO A 404 5.13 -4.44 -17.27
CA PRO A 404 3.78 -4.28 -17.81
C PRO A 404 3.85 -3.90 -19.29
N ILE A 405 2.95 -4.43 -20.10
CA ILE A 405 2.84 -4.14 -21.54
C ILE A 405 1.64 -3.21 -21.74
N PRO A 406 1.80 -2.05 -22.41
CA PRO A 406 0.69 -1.16 -22.75
C PRO A 406 -0.31 -1.85 -23.68
N VAL A 407 -1.59 -1.80 -23.30
CA VAL A 407 -2.70 -2.35 -24.10
C VAL A 407 -3.41 -1.24 -24.88
N SER A 408 -3.77 -0.17 -24.19
CA SER A 408 -4.43 0.98 -24.80
C SER A 408 -4.13 2.28 -24.06
N PHE A 409 -4.28 3.38 -24.78
CA PHE A 409 -4.22 4.73 -24.22
C PHE A 409 -5.47 5.51 -24.66
N THR A 410 -6.12 6.20 -23.71
CA THR A 410 -7.26 7.09 -24.00
C THR A 410 -6.89 8.52 -23.62
N LEU A 411 -7.13 9.43 -24.55
CA LEU A 411 -6.97 10.87 -24.33
C LEU A 411 -8.34 11.54 -24.29
N GLY A 412 -8.61 12.25 -23.19
CA GLY A 412 -9.89 12.91 -22.95
C GLY A 412 -10.12 14.13 -23.83
N ALA A 413 -11.38 14.56 -23.89
CA ALA A 413 -11.84 15.59 -24.81
C ALA A 413 -11.12 16.94 -24.65
N ARG A 414 -10.77 17.32 -23.41
CA ARG A 414 -10.05 18.56 -23.11
C ARG A 414 -8.72 18.61 -23.85
N ASP A 415 -7.93 17.57 -23.75
CA ASP A 415 -6.58 17.52 -24.33
C ASP A 415 -6.63 17.27 -25.85
N VAL A 416 -7.62 16.50 -26.32
CA VAL A 416 -7.89 16.36 -27.77
C VAL A 416 -8.22 17.70 -28.42
N ASN A 417 -9.04 18.53 -27.75
CA ASN A 417 -9.37 19.88 -28.25
C ASN A 417 -8.15 20.81 -28.21
N ALA A 418 -7.31 20.74 -27.19
CA ALA A 418 -6.09 21.54 -27.09
C ALA A 418 -5.06 21.19 -28.17
N ILE A 419 -4.90 19.89 -28.47
CA ILE A 419 -3.98 19.38 -29.48
C ILE A 419 -4.54 19.58 -30.90
N GLY A 420 -5.84 19.55 -31.07
CA GLY A 420 -6.55 19.55 -32.34
C GLY A 420 -6.90 18.15 -32.83
N LEU A 421 -8.20 17.90 -33.02
CA LEU A 421 -8.75 16.60 -33.37
C LEU A 421 -8.14 16.00 -34.64
N THR A 422 -7.88 16.86 -35.68
CA THR A 422 -7.32 16.41 -36.98
C THR A 422 -5.91 15.83 -36.76
N HIS A 423 -5.08 16.47 -35.94
CA HIS A 423 -3.74 15.98 -35.62
C HIS A 423 -3.81 14.73 -34.77
N ALA A 424 -4.56 14.76 -33.68
CA ALA A 424 -4.67 13.64 -32.75
C ALA A 424 -5.22 12.34 -33.40
N ARG A 425 -6.01 12.45 -34.47
CA ARG A 425 -6.53 11.29 -35.23
C ARG A 425 -5.53 10.63 -36.16
N ARG A 426 -4.34 11.21 -36.36
CA ARG A 426 -3.34 10.72 -37.32
C ARG A 426 -2.01 10.34 -36.67
N PRO A 427 -2.01 9.56 -35.57
CA PRO A 427 -0.76 9.08 -35.00
C PRO A 427 -0.06 8.12 -35.95
N PRO A 428 1.25 7.91 -35.81
CA PRO A 428 2.01 6.89 -36.56
C PRO A 428 1.73 5.46 -36.00
N LEU A 429 0.43 5.13 -35.86
CA LEU A 429 -0.05 3.87 -35.31
C LEU A 429 -1.12 3.22 -36.20
N ALA A 430 -1.21 1.91 -36.14
CA ALA A 430 -2.30 1.10 -36.69
C ALA A 430 -2.83 0.17 -35.57
N PRO A 431 -4.17 0.01 -35.43
CA PRO A 431 -5.24 0.64 -36.19
C PRO A 431 -5.41 2.13 -35.87
N ARG A 432 -6.22 2.83 -36.65
CA ARG A 432 -6.57 4.24 -36.34
C ARG A 432 -7.33 4.33 -35.05
N PRO A 433 -7.15 5.44 -34.26
CA PRO A 433 -7.84 5.60 -33.00
C PRO A 433 -9.36 5.68 -33.21
N ARG A 434 -10.09 5.14 -32.22
CA ARG A 434 -11.55 5.28 -32.15
C ARG A 434 -11.91 6.58 -31.43
N GLN A 435 -12.89 7.28 -31.96
CA GLN A 435 -13.46 8.44 -31.30
C GLN A 435 -14.48 7.98 -30.27
N LEU A 436 -14.31 8.51 -29.06
CA LEU A 436 -15.24 8.41 -27.94
C LEU A 436 -15.87 9.78 -27.67
N GLY A 437 -16.95 9.79 -26.89
CA GLY A 437 -17.65 11.02 -26.53
C GLY A 437 -18.46 11.61 -27.69
N THR A 438 -18.91 12.85 -27.51
CA THR A 438 -19.74 13.57 -28.49
C THR A 438 -18.89 14.26 -29.55
N HIS A 439 -19.51 14.72 -30.65
CA HIS A 439 -18.82 15.52 -31.66
C HIS A 439 -18.24 16.84 -31.13
N THR A 440 -18.88 17.42 -30.10
CA THR A 440 -18.42 18.67 -29.48
C THR A 440 -17.37 18.44 -28.40
N HIS A 441 -17.30 17.23 -27.84
CA HIS A 441 -16.33 16.82 -26.82
C HIS A 441 -15.68 15.48 -27.21
N PRO A 442 -14.92 15.46 -28.33
CA PRO A 442 -14.33 14.24 -28.84
C PRO A 442 -13.14 13.81 -27.97
N ALA A 443 -13.16 12.58 -27.49
CA ALA A 443 -12.00 11.89 -26.93
C ALA A 443 -11.50 10.83 -27.91
N LEU A 444 -10.28 10.36 -27.74
CA LEU A 444 -9.67 9.37 -28.63
C LEU A 444 -9.11 8.18 -27.84
N HIS A 445 -9.45 6.98 -28.29
CA HIS A 445 -8.94 5.72 -27.75
C HIS A 445 -7.99 5.09 -28.75
N TYR A 446 -6.74 4.83 -28.34
CA TYR A 446 -5.67 4.25 -29.14
C TYR A 446 -5.40 2.85 -28.64
N LEU A 447 -5.61 1.84 -29.49
CA LEU A 447 -5.18 0.48 -29.23
C LEU A 447 -3.67 0.37 -29.51
N LEU A 448 -2.90 -0.17 -28.56
CA LEU A 448 -1.45 -0.30 -28.68
C LEU A 448 -1.01 -1.75 -28.90
N SER A 449 -1.63 -2.70 -28.19
CA SER A 449 -1.35 -4.12 -28.30
C SER A 449 -2.46 -4.96 -27.66
N ASP A 450 -2.34 -6.27 -27.75
CA ASP A 450 -3.13 -7.24 -26.99
C ASP A 450 -2.53 -7.60 -25.61
N GLY A 451 -1.47 -6.91 -25.20
CA GLY A 451 -0.78 -7.16 -23.92
C GLY A 451 0.32 -8.23 -24.02
N THR A 452 0.67 -8.71 -25.20
CA THR A 452 1.74 -9.70 -25.41
C THR A 452 2.98 -9.13 -26.09
N ASP A 453 2.84 -8.03 -26.83
CA ASP A 453 3.92 -7.43 -27.59
C ASP A 453 4.68 -6.36 -26.79
N SER A 454 5.96 -6.61 -26.51
CA SER A 454 6.85 -5.63 -25.87
C SER A 454 7.10 -4.37 -26.69
N GLY A 455 6.90 -4.40 -28.01
CA GLY A 455 6.96 -3.25 -28.93
C GLY A 455 5.91 -2.19 -28.62
N ALA A 456 4.88 -2.51 -27.85
CA ALA A 456 3.83 -1.57 -27.43
C ALA A 456 4.36 -0.34 -26.64
N TRP A 457 5.52 -0.47 -25.98
CA TRP A 457 6.17 0.68 -25.33
C TRP A 457 6.71 1.68 -26.35
N THR A 458 7.30 1.19 -27.44
CA THR A 458 7.73 2.05 -28.56
C THR A 458 6.52 2.73 -29.21
N ALA A 459 5.44 1.98 -29.43
CA ALA A 459 4.19 2.54 -29.96
C ALA A 459 3.62 3.64 -29.05
N LEU A 460 3.65 3.46 -27.72
CA LEU A 460 3.22 4.48 -26.77
C LEU A 460 4.15 5.71 -26.78
N GLN A 461 5.46 5.51 -26.92
CA GLN A 461 6.44 6.61 -27.03
C GLN A 461 6.21 7.42 -28.30
N ASP A 462 6.03 6.76 -29.45
CA ASP A 462 5.76 7.40 -30.75
C ASP A 462 4.44 8.18 -30.74
N LEU A 463 3.38 7.59 -30.13
CA LEU A 463 2.12 8.27 -29.87
C LEU A 463 2.31 9.53 -29.04
N THR A 464 3.04 9.41 -27.92
CA THR A 464 3.27 10.53 -27.02
C THR A 464 4.08 11.65 -27.69
N ALA A 465 5.09 11.30 -28.47
CA ALA A 465 5.89 12.24 -29.25
C ALA A 465 5.03 12.96 -30.28
N HIS A 466 4.18 12.21 -31.01
CA HIS A 466 3.24 12.78 -32.00
C HIS A 466 2.27 13.77 -31.36
N LEU A 467 1.64 13.38 -30.22
CA LEU A 467 0.66 14.25 -29.54
C LEU A 467 1.30 15.54 -28.99
N LYS A 468 2.58 15.50 -28.58
CA LYS A 468 3.34 16.67 -28.13
C LYS A 468 3.80 17.58 -29.25
N ALA A 469 3.99 17.07 -30.43
CA ALA A 469 4.47 17.82 -31.61
C ALA A 469 3.35 18.66 -32.31
N ALA A 470 2.16 18.73 -31.70
CA ALA A 470 1.04 19.49 -32.28
C ALA A 470 1.36 20.99 -32.38
N PRO A 471 1.07 21.65 -33.52
CA PRO A 471 1.19 23.09 -33.66
C PRO A 471 0.16 23.78 -32.73
N GLY A 472 0.60 24.27 -31.58
CA GLY A 472 -0.23 24.94 -30.60
C GLY A 472 -0.04 24.48 -29.14
N ALA A 473 0.82 23.52 -28.88
CA ALA A 473 1.18 23.11 -27.52
C ALA A 473 2.38 23.93 -26.99
N GLY A 474 2.22 25.24 -26.90
CA GLY A 474 3.18 26.19 -26.33
C GLY A 474 2.52 27.01 -25.21
#